data_7b9cad48e443236f292bb911bd9a5ba1
#
_entry.id   7b9cad48e443236f292bb911bd9a5ba1
#
_cell.length_a   1.000
_cell.length_b   1.000
_cell.length_c   1.000
_cell.angle_alpha   90.00
_cell.angle_beta   90.00
_cell.angle_gamma   90.00
#
_symmetry.space_group_name_H-M   'P 1'
#
loop_
_entity.id
_entity.type
_entity.pdbx_description
1 polymer ?
#
loop_
_entity_poly.entity_id
_entity_poly.type
_entity_poly.pdbx_seq_one_letter_code
_entity_poly.pdbx_strand_id
1 'polypeptide(L)'
;MREGAPRVIEVRDVRLALDGDLKTACAKKLRVPVGDVLEAALLRRSVDARRKDDVHFTVTAAVSLRRGEEKFSPYTPWTPPRVEVLKKKPALRPVVCGAGPAGLFAALTLARAGAEPILLERGSAVDERKADVEKFYQTRALDTESNIQFGEGGAGAFSDGKLNTGTHDKRGRQVLHDLVQAGAPDEILWQAKPHIGTDRLPDAVKGLREMILAHGGEVRFRTKLTDIELSGKALRAVRLAHGGAEEALEADSLILAAGHSARELFALLKERGAQLEQKAFSMGVRCEHPQEVISRAQYGAFAAHPALGAADYRLAVHLPDGRGVYTFCMCPGGYVVGAASEEGLLCVNGMSPFARDGQNANAAVLCEVRPSDFGSADPLAGVELQRRWERAAFLAGGGDYRAPAQRLGDFLAGKPSESAGSVAPTYPLGVRFGTLDGCLPEFVLAALREAFPLFDKKLRGYAMPDAVLTGVETRSSSPVRIVRGETGQSNLRGIYPCGEGAGYAGGILSAAVDGIRQAENWLSQHME
;
A
#
# COMPACT_ATOMS: atom_id res chain seq x y z
N MET A 1 47.47 2.65 24.86
CA MET A 1 46.61 1.97 23.86
C MET A 1 45.18 2.35 24.23
N ARG A 2 44.48 3.11 23.40
CA ARG A 2 43.04 3.39 23.62
C ARG A 2 42.31 2.06 23.44
N GLU A 3 41.65 1.56 24.48
CA GLU A 3 40.73 0.43 24.37
C GLU A 3 39.74 0.80 23.26
N GLY A 4 39.74 0.02 22.17
CA GLY A 4 38.83 0.24 21.05
C GLY A 4 37.41 0.03 21.53
N ALA A 5 36.47 0.84 21.02
CA ALA A 5 35.05 0.68 21.29
C ALA A 5 34.65 -0.81 21.06
N PRO A 6 33.83 -1.40 21.93
CA PRO A 6 33.46 -2.80 21.83
C PRO A 6 32.84 -3.06 20.44
N ARG A 7 33.35 -4.09 19.77
CA ARG A 7 32.88 -4.47 18.43
C ARG A 7 31.46 -5.02 18.54
N VAL A 8 30.53 -4.46 17.76
CA VAL A 8 29.16 -4.95 17.70
C VAL A 8 29.06 -6.07 16.67
N ILE A 9 28.41 -7.17 17.02
CA ILE A 9 28.21 -8.34 16.17
C ILE A 9 26.74 -8.51 15.80
N GLU A 10 26.46 -9.13 14.64
CA GLU A 10 25.11 -9.50 14.24
C GLU A 10 24.82 -10.96 14.65
N VAL A 11 23.72 -11.15 15.41
CA VAL A 11 23.27 -12.47 15.87
C VAL A 11 21.91 -12.77 15.25
N ARG A 12 21.85 -13.76 14.37
CA ARG A 12 20.65 -14.15 13.62
C ARG A 12 19.95 -15.36 14.26
N ASP A 13 18.67 -15.49 13.94
CA ASP A 13 17.82 -16.63 14.31
C ASP A 13 17.88 -16.93 15.81
N VAL A 14 17.80 -15.87 16.63
CA VAL A 14 17.69 -15.98 18.07
C VAL A 14 16.24 -16.28 18.41
N ARG A 15 15.99 -17.40 19.09
CA ARG A 15 14.68 -17.71 19.64
C ARG A 15 14.47 -16.90 20.91
N LEU A 16 13.43 -16.07 20.92
CA LEU A 16 13.02 -15.25 22.05
C LEU A 16 11.61 -15.65 22.49
N ALA A 17 11.44 -16.07 23.74
CA ALA A 17 10.13 -16.34 24.31
C ALA A 17 9.28 -15.04 24.30
N LEU A 18 7.96 -15.15 24.35
CA LEU A 18 7.06 -13.98 24.29
C LEU A 18 7.34 -12.97 25.42
N ASP A 19 7.66 -13.46 26.64
CA ASP A 19 8.05 -12.65 27.79
C ASP A 19 9.57 -12.71 28.06
N GLY A 20 10.36 -13.12 27.07
CA GLY A 20 11.80 -13.36 27.23
C GLY A 20 12.63 -12.08 27.17
N ASP A 21 13.76 -12.09 27.88
CA ASP A 21 14.77 -11.03 27.80
C ASP A 21 15.72 -11.25 26.62
N LEU A 22 15.94 -10.21 25.82
CA LEU A 22 16.74 -10.28 24.58
C LEU A 22 18.22 -10.59 24.88
N LYS A 23 18.80 -10.00 25.93
CA LYS A 23 20.20 -10.25 26.31
C LYS A 23 20.43 -11.71 26.67
N THR A 24 19.55 -12.26 27.49
CA THR A 24 19.56 -13.66 27.89
C THR A 24 19.42 -14.59 26.69
N ALA A 25 18.51 -14.31 25.78
CA ALA A 25 18.32 -15.09 24.56
C ALA A 25 19.56 -15.05 23.65
N CYS A 26 20.18 -13.88 23.49
CA CYS A 26 21.42 -13.71 22.72
C CYS A 26 22.60 -14.45 23.39
N ALA A 27 22.76 -14.33 24.70
CA ALA A 27 23.80 -15.04 25.43
C ALA A 27 23.71 -16.57 25.25
N LYS A 28 22.48 -17.12 25.36
CA LYS A 28 22.20 -18.54 25.10
C LYS A 28 22.56 -18.95 23.68
N LYS A 29 22.17 -18.14 22.68
CA LYS A 29 22.49 -18.40 21.26
C LYS A 29 23.99 -18.39 20.99
N LEU A 30 24.70 -17.45 21.58
CA LEU A 30 26.16 -17.29 21.45
C LEU A 30 26.96 -18.27 22.32
N ARG A 31 26.32 -18.94 23.29
CA ARG A 31 26.95 -19.82 24.29
C ARG A 31 27.97 -19.06 25.13
N VAL A 32 27.62 -17.86 25.59
CA VAL A 32 28.41 -17.02 26.49
C VAL A 32 27.63 -16.73 27.77
N PRO A 33 28.30 -16.38 28.87
CA PRO A 33 27.62 -15.88 30.08
C PRO A 33 26.79 -14.63 29.77
N VAL A 34 25.62 -14.49 30.39
CA VAL A 34 24.76 -13.30 30.21
C VAL A 34 25.50 -12.01 30.57
N GLY A 35 26.36 -12.05 31.59
CA GLY A 35 27.18 -10.89 32.00
C GLY A 35 28.23 -10.45 30.97
N ASP A 36 28.53 -11.27 29.96
CA ASP A 36 29.43 -10.90 28.87
C ASP A 36 28.68 -10.18 27.73
N VAL A 37 27.35 -10.20 27.72
CA VAL A 37 26.51 -9.40 26.81
C VAL A 37 26.32 -8.02 27.43
N LEU A 38 26.99 -7.01 26.91
CA LEU A 38 26.88 -5.63 27.38
C LEU A 38 25.56 -5.00 26.93
N GLU A 39 25.26 -5.07 25.62
CA GLU A 39 24.06 -4.53 25.02
C GLU A 39 23.51 -5.48 23.94
N ALA A 40 22.21 -5.45 23.75
CA ALA A 40 21.53 -6.13 22.66
C ALA A 40 20.38 -5.25 22.13
N ALA A 41 20.39 -4.96 20.83
CA ALA A 41 19.38 -4.18 20.15
C ALA A 41 18.71 -4.99 19.04
N LEU A 42 17.39 -4.86 18.89
CA LEU A 42 16.64 -5.53 17.83
C LEU A 42 16.99 -4.96 16.46
N LEU A 43 17.34 -5.85 15.52
CA LEU A 43 17.48 -5.53 14.10
C LEU A 43 16.32 -6.09 13.28
N ARG A 44 15.72 -7.20 13.74
CA ARG A 44 14.53 -7.80 13.14
C ARG A 44 13.80 -8.64 14.17
N ARG A 45 12.46 -8.58 14.15
CA ARG A 45 11.57 -9.44 14.96
C ARG A 45 10.44 -9.98 14.11
N SER A 46 10.20 -11.28 14.15
CA SER A 46 9.04 -11.96 13.55
C SER A 46 8.43 -12.92 14.55
N VAL A 47 7.12 -13.14 14.45
CA VAL A 47 6.41 -14.19 15.20
C VAL A 47 6.60 -15.51 14.47
N ASP A 48 7.01 -16.54 15.18
CA ASP A 48 6.94 -17.93 14.72
C ASP A 48 5.78 -18.63 15.43
N ALA A 49 4.69 -18.86 14.71
CA ALA A 49 3.49 -19.54 15.17
C ALA A 49 3.17 -20.79 14.32
N ARG A 50 4.18 -21.36 13.66
CA ARG A 50 4.02 -22.62 12.88
C ARG A 50 3.55 -23.76 13.76
N ARG A 51 4.00 -23.78 15.01
CA ARG A 51 3.53 -24.69 16.05
C ARG A 51 2.68 -23.92 17.05
N LYS A 52 1.41 -24.32 17.19
CA LYS A 52 0.42 -23.64 18.05
C LYS A 52 0.64 -23.86 19.55
N ASP A 53 1.44 -24.87 19.90
CA ASP A 53 1.90 -25.21 21.27
C ASP A 53 3.22 -24.51 21.62
N ASP A 54 3.86 -23.81 20.67
CA ASP A 54 5.19 -23.23 20.80
C ASP A 54 5.34 -21.93 20.01
N VAL A 55 4.54 -20.92 20.37
CA VAL A 55 4.60 -19.58 19.75
C VAL A 55 5.71 -18.76 20.41
N HIS A 56 6.60 -18.20 19.60
CA HIS A 56 7.73 -17.40 20.06
C HIS A 56 8.17 -16.37 19.01
N PHE A 57 9.06 -15.47 19.38
CA PHE A 57 9.71 -14.59 18.42
C PHE A 57 10.99 -15.22 17.86
N THR A 58 11.22 -15.03 16.57
CA THR A 58 12.52 -15.20 15.94
C THR A 58 13.09 -13.82 15.69
N VAL A 59 14.28 -13.54 16.26
CA VAL A 59 14.88 -12.21 16.18
C VAL A 59 16.28 -12.24 15.60
N THR A 60 16.68 -11.12 14.98
CA THR A 60 18.06 -10.77 14.69
C THR A 60 18.42 -9.57 15.57
N ALA A 61 19.60 -9.62 16.20
CA ALA A 61 20.04 -8.58 17.12
C ALA A 61 21.46 -8.10 16.81
N ALA A 62 21.71 -6.81 17.07
CA ALA A 62 23.06 -6.27 17.22
C ALA A 62 23.48 -6.41 18.68
N VAL A 63 24.62 -7.04 18.93
CA VAL A 63 25.08 -7.39 20.27
C VAL A 63 26.50 -6.89 20.51
N SER A 64 26.71 -6.17 21.61
CA SER A 64 28.04 -5.83 22.10
C SER A 64 28.48 -6.84 23.17
N LEU A 65 29.67 -7.40 23.02
CA LEU A 65 30.23 -8.34 23.96
C LEU A 65 31.39 -7.70 24.74
N ARG A 66 31.61 -8.16 25.97
CA ARG A 66 32.78 -7.79 26.78
C ARG A 66 34.08 -8.39 26.24
N ARG A 67 33.97 -9.58 25.63
CA ARG A 67 35.11 -10.36 25.09
C ARG A 67 34.61 -11.42 24.10
N GLY A 68 35.50 -11.86 23.21
CA GLY A 68 35.24 -12.98 22.29
C GLY A 68 34.44 -12.60 21.06
N GLU A 69 34.25 -11.32 20.81
CA GLU A 69 33.53 -10.77 19.63
C GLU A 69 34.23 -11.07 18.31
N GLU A 70 35.53 -11.32 18.33
CA GLU A 70 36.34 -11.65 17.14
C GLU A 70 35.92 -12.94 16.44
N LYS A 71 35.21 -13.82 17.17
CA LYS A 71 34.69 -15.10 16.67
C LYS A 71 33.43 -14.96 15.82
N PHE A 72 32.85 -13.79 15.78
CA PHE A 72 31.55 -13.54 15.16
C PHE A 72 31.64 -12.49 14.04
N SER A 73 30.67 -12.52 13.12
CA SER A 73 30.58 -11.52 12.05
C SER A 73 30.25 -10.14 12.62
N PRO A 74 30.96 -9.08 12.22
CA PRO A 74 30.66 -7.73 12.67
C PRO A 74 29.32 -7.26 12.14
N TYR A 75 28.59 -6.51 12.96
CA TYR A 75 27.43 -5.73 12.51
C TYR A 75 27.89 -4.42 11.90
N THR A 76 27.43 -4.14 10.69
CA THR A 76 27.61 -2.83 10.05
C THR A 76 26.26 -2.11 10.06
N PRO A 77 26.14 -1.00 10.81
CA PRO A 77 24.92 -0.20 10.78
C PRO A 77 24.60 0.27 9.35
N TRP A 78 23.33 0.32 9.02
CA TRP A 78 22.91 0.92 7.77
C TRP A 78 23.19 2.44 7.82
N THR A 79 23.73 2.95 6.73
CA THR A 79 23.95 4.38 6.54
C THR A 79 23.17 4.85 5.32
N PRO A 80 22.57 6.06 5.35
CA PRO A 80 21.87 6.58 4.18
C PRO A 80 22.83 6.71 2.99
N PRO A 81 22.37 6.39 1.78
CA PRO A 81 23.17 6.59 0.58
C PRO A 81 23.50 8.09 0.45
N ARG A 82 24.68 8.38 -0.08
CA ARG A 82 25.06 9.76 -0.39
C ARG A 82 24.19 10.25 -1.55
N VAL A 83 23.51 11.36 -1.36
CA VAL A 83 22.78 12.04 -2.42
C VAL A 83 23.78 12.86 -3.24
N GLU A 84 23.83 12.61 -4.53
CA GLU A 84 24.59 13.44 -5.47
C GLU A 84 23.78 14.70 -5.77
N VAL A 85 24.38 15.86 -5.52
CA VAL A 85 23.74 17.16 -5.74
C VAL A 85 24.06 17.65 -7.15
N LEU A 86 23.05 18.21 -7.83
CA LEU A 86 23.22 18.81 -9.14
C LEU A 86 24.25 19.95 -9.10
N LYS A 87 25.16 19.99 -10.05
CA LYS A 87 26.16 21.07 -10.18
C LYS A 87 25.53 22.40 -10.58
N LYS A 88 24.40 22.33 -11.31
CA LYS A 88 23.64 23.48 -11.80
C LYS A 88 22.16 23.19 -11.67
N LYS A 89 21.38 24.19 -11.29
CA LYS A 89 19.91 24.09 -11.30
C LYS A 89 19.39 23.85 -12.72
N PRO A 90 18.37 22.98 -12.89
CA PRO A 90 17.73 22.79 -14.19
C PRO A 90 17.08 24.10 -14.68
N ALA A 91 17.03 24.29 -16.00
CA ALA A 91 16.40 25.49 -16.57
C ALA A 91 14.90 25.55 -16.26
N LEU A 92 14.23 24.40 -16.31
CA LEU A 92 12.85 24.22 -15.86
C LEU A 92 12.83 23.24 -14.69
N ARG A 93 12.03 23.55 -13.68
CA ARG A 93 11.86 22.69 -12.50
C ARG A 93 11.13 21.40 -12.89
N PRO A 94 11.60 20.21 -12.48
CA PRO A 94 10.89 18.97 -12.77
C PRO A 94 9.52 18.96 -12.05
N VAL A 95 8.49 18.56 -12.79
CA VAL A 95 7.13 18.42 -12.26
C VAL A 95 6.91 16.98 -11.82
N VAL A 96 6.31 16.79 -10.65
CA VAL A 96 5.87 15.50 -10.14
C VAL A 96 4.35 15.54 -9.96
N CYS A 97 3.62 14.65 -10.62
CA CYS A 97 2.16 14.60 -10.54
C CYS A 97 1.69 13.46 -9.64
N GLY A 98 1.03 13.81 -8.55
CA GLY A 98 0.49 12.92 -7.53
C GLY A 98 1.36 12.86 -6.27
N ALA A 99 0.78 13.22 -5.11
CA ALA A 99 1.43 13.17 -3.80
C ALA A 99 1.19 11.85 -3.04
N GLY A 100 1.05 10.73 -3.78
CA GLY A 100 1.11 9.38 -3.20
C GLY A 100 2.56 8.97 -2.88
N PRO A 101 2.81 7.74 -2.36
CA PRO A 101 4.15 7.29 -1.98
C PRO A 101 5.19 7.44 -3.09
N ALA A 102 4.83 7.14 -4.35
CA ALA A 102 5.74 7.28 -5.48
C ALA A 102 6.15 8.75 -5.71
N GLY A 103 5.19 9.66 -5.73
CA GLY A 103 5.45 11.07 -5.98
C GLY A 103 6.16 11.76 -4.84
N LEU A 104 5.79 11.48 -3.57
CA LEU A 104 6.46 12.03 -2.39
C LEU A 104 7.94 11.64 -2.36
N PHE A 105 8.27 10.37 -2.60
CA PHE A 105 9.66 9.92 -2.59
C PHE A 105 10.43 10.34 -3.84
N ALA A 106 9.78 10.50 -4.99
CA ALA A 106 10.39 11.11 -6.18
C ALA A 106 10.74 12.58 -5.90
N ALA A 107 9.76 13.37 -5.41
CA ALA A 107 9.96 14.78 -5.09
C ALA A 107 11.03 14.98 -4.00
N LEU A 108 11.03 14.16 -2.94
CA LEU A 108 12.04 14.22 -1.88
C LEU A 108 13.45 13.93 -2.42
N THR A 109 13.59 12.94 -3.31
CA THR A 109 14.88 12.60 -3.92
C THR A 109 15.39 13.74 -4.80
N LEU A 110 14.53 14.32 -5.64
CA LEU A 110 14.87 15.47 -6.48
C LEU A 110 15.21 16.72 -5.65
N ALA A 111 14.45 16.99 -4.58
CA ALA A 111 14.68 18.13 -3.69
C ALA A 111 16.03 18.02 -2.99
N ARG A 112 16.38 16.85 -2.45
CA ARG A 112 17.69 16.58 -1.84
C ARG A 112 18.85 16.74 -2.82
N ALA A 113 18.60 16.50 -4.10
CA ALA A 113 19.59 16.72 -5.16
C ALA A 113 19.66 18.18 -5.65
N GLY A 114 18.85 19.09 -5.11
CA GLY A 114 18.82 20.52 -5.48
C GLY A 114 18.05 20.83 -6.77
N ALA A 115 17.17 19.92 -7.23
CA ALA A 115 16.36 20.12 -8.44
C ALA A 115 15.13 21.01 -8.22
N GLU A 116 14.76 21.31 -6.97
CA GLU A 116 13.60 22.14 -6.60
C GLU A 116 12.28 21.71 -7.27
N PRO A 117 11.85 20.46 -7.15
CA PRO A 117 10.68 19.95 -7.86
C PRO A 117 9.39 20.67 -7.50
N ILE A 118 8.41 20.65 -8.42
CA ILE A 118 7.03 21.06 -8.18
C ILE A 118 6.19 19.80 -8.07
N LEU A 119 5.69 19.51 -6.86
CA LEU A 119 4.78 18.39 -6.59
C LEU A 119 3.33 18.86 -6.67
N LEU A 120 2.57 18.27 -7.58
CA LEU A 120 1.15 18.55 -7.81
C LEU A 120 0.30 17.46 -7.18
N GLU A 121 -0.74 17.86 -6.44
CA GLU A 121 -1.76 16.95 -5.90
C GLU A 121 -3.16 17.53 -6.17
N ARG A 122 -4.03 16.71 -6.75
CA ARG A 122 -5.40 17.12 -7.08
C ARG A 122 -6.30 17.31 -5.86
N GLY A 123 -6.08 16.51 -4.81
CA GLY A 123 -6.83 16.57 -3.58
C GLY A 123 -6.23 17.52 -2.54
N SER A 124 -6.80 17.45 -1.35
CA SER A 124 -6.38 18.26 -0.21
C SER A 124 -5.07 17.80 0.41
N ALA A 125 -4.44 18.69 1.18
CA ALA A 125 -3.44 18.33 2.17
C ALA A 125 -4.02 17.34 3.19
N VAL A 126 -3.18 16.51 3.79
CA VAL A 126 -3.64 15.40 4.64
C VAL A 126 -4.47 15.87 5.85
N ASP A 127 -4.19 17.05 6.36
CA ASP A 127 -4.94 17.66 7.47
C ASP A 127 -6.42 17.94 7.08
N GLU A 128 -6.67 18.47 5.87
CA GLU A 128 -8.00 18.77 5.33
C GLU A 128 -8.69 17.52 4.79
N ARG A 129 -7.92 16.63 4.17
CA ARG A 129 -8.41 15.42 3.52
C ARG A 129 -9.19 14.51 4.48
N LYS A 130 -8.78 14.46 5.74
CA LYS A 130 -9.52 13.72 6.78
C LYS A 130 -10.96 14.24 6.91
N ALA A 131 -11.14 15.56 6.94
CA ALA A 131 -12.46 16.17 6.99
C ALA A 131 -13.27 15.91 5.71
N ASP A 132 -12.63 15.90 4.52
CA ASP A 132 -13.29 15.56 3.25
C ASP A 132 -13.84 14.13 3.29
N VAL A 133 -13.08 13.16 3.80
CA VAL A 133 -13.49 11.75 3.94
C VAL A 133 -14.59 11.61 4.99
N GLU A 134 -14.48 12.27 6.14
CA GLU A 134 -15.50 12.26 7.20
C GLU A 134 -16.82 12.85 6.68
N LYS A 135 -16.77 13.96 5.94
CA LYS A 135 -17.94 14.56 5.28
C LYS A 135 -18.62 13.58 4.33
N PHE A 136 -17.83 12.86 3.50
CA PHE A 136 -18.39 11.82 2.62
C PHE A 136 -19.12 10.74 3.41
N TYR A 137 -18.55 10.27 4.52
CA TYR A 137 -19.19 9.23 5.35
C TYR A 137 -20.47 9.70 6.04
N GLN A 138 -20.52 10.99 6.42
CA GLN A 138 -21.70 11.56 7.06
C GLN A 138 -22.82 11.91 6.06
N THR A 139 -22.46 12.43 4.89
CA THR A 139 -23.41 13.02 3.93
C THR A 139 -23.66 12.18 2.69
N ARG A 140 -22.79 11.19 2.41
CA ARG A 140 -22.73 10.42 1.16
C ARG A 140 -22.47 11.27 -0.10
N ALA A 141 -22.08 12.53 0.08
CA ALA A 141 -21.67 13.41 -1.01
C ALA A 141 -20.17 13.22 -1.28
N LEU A 142 -19.84 12.52 -2.37
CA LEU A 142 -18.46 12.25 -2.75
C LEU A 142 -17.80 13.51 -3.34
N ASP A 143 -16.67 13.93 -2.77
CA ASP A 143 -15.74 14.84 -3.46
C ASP A 143 -14.86 13.99 -4.41
N THR A 144 -15.03 14.16 -5.72
CA THR A 144 -14.31 13.40 -6.74
C THR A 144 -12.84 13.81 -6.84
N GLU A 145 -12.44 14.94 -6.26
CA GLU A 145 -11.07 15.45 -6.29
C GLU A 145 -10.32 15.18 -4.96
N SER A 146 -11.04 14.99 -3.82
CA SER A 146 -10.42 14.69 -2.51
C SER A 146 -11.23 13.64 -1.75
N ASN A 147 -10.65 12.44 -1.61
CA ASN A 147 -11.32 11.25 -1.06
C ASN A 147 -10.29 10.21 -0.60
N ILE A 148 -10.70 8.94 -0.41
CA ILE A 148 -9.80 7.84 -0.04
C ILE A 148 -8.70 7.56 -1.10
N GLN A 149 -8.94 7.88 -2.38
CA GLN A 149 -7.98 7.62 -3.47
C GLN A 149 -7.09 8.84 -3.75
N PHE A 150 -7.65 10.04 -3.68
CA PHE A 150 -6.99 11.29 -4.04
C PHE A 150 -6.75 12.17 -2.83
N GLY A 151 -5.63 12.89 -2.83
CA GLY A 151 -5.13 13.74 -1.78
C GLY A 151 -3.76 13.30 -1.29
N GLU A 152 -3.14 14.11 -0.47
CA GLU A 152 -1.80 13.89 0.06
C GLU A 152 -1.65 12.52 0.74
N GLY A 153 -0.58 11.79 0.39
CA GLY A 153 -0.34 10.40 0.81
C GLY A 153 -1.01 9.35 -0.09
N GLY A 154 -1.88 9.76 -1.05
CA GLY A 154 -2.62 8.86 -1.94
C GLY A 154 -3.53 7.89 -1.18
N ALA A 155 -3.94 6.78 -1.80
CA ALA A 155 -4.74 5.72 -1.16
C ALA A 155 -4.02 5.07 0.04
N GLY A 156 -2.69 5.14 0.09
CA GLY A 156 -1.88 4.61 1.19
C GLY A 156 -2.19 5.24 2.55
N ALA A 157 -2.51 6.54 2.60
CA ALA A 157 -2.80 7.25 3.84
C ALA A 157 -4.03 6.71 4.59
N PHE A 158 -4.98 6.11 3.88
CA PHE A 158 -6.19 5.49 4.43
C PHE A 158 -6.14 3.96 4.27
N SER A 159 -5.04 3.35 4.72
CA SER A 159 -4.83 1.91 4.71
C SER A 159 -4.24 1.43 6.05
N ASP A 160 -3.97 0.14 6.20
CA ASP A 160 -3.19 -0.37 7.35
C ASP A 160 -1.72 0.12 7.33
N GLY A 161 -1.28 0.73 6.25
CA GLY A 161 0.08 1.23 6.15
C GLY A 161 1.16 0.16 6.10
N LYS A 162 0.86 -1.01 5.52
CA LYS A 162 1.85 -2.09 5.36
C LYS A 162 3.02 -1.66 4.49
N LEU A 163 4.22 -1.93 5.00
CA LEU A 163 5.48 -1.64 4.33
C LEU A 163 6.20 -2.91 3.84
N ASN A 164 5.44 -4.00 3.68
CA ASN A 164 5.98 -5.24 3.14
C ASN A 164 6.09 -5.16 1.62
N THR A 165 7.20 -5.67 1.09
CA THR A 165 7.40 -5.82 -0.35
C THR A 165 8.02 -7.18 -0.66
N GLY A 166 7.75 -7.70 -1.86
CA GLY A 166 8.44 -8.87 -2.40
C GLY A 166 9.77 -8.54 -3.07
N THR A 167 10.17 -7.27 -3.13
CA THR A 167 11.44 -6.84 -3.73
C THR A 167 12.54 -6.71 -2.69
N HIS A 168 13.79 -6.99 -3.12
CA HIS A 168 15.00 -6.83 -2.29
C HIS A 168 15.78 -5.57 -2.67
N ASP A 169 15.10 -4.53 -3.19
CA ASP A 169 15.73 -3.27 -3.56
C ASP A 169 16.26 -2.54 -2.30
N LYS A 170 17.54 -2.15 -2.36
CA LYS A 170 18.23 -1.47 -1.25
C LYS A 170 17.56 -0.14 -0.85
N ARG A 171 16.86 0.51 -1.79
CA ARG A 171 16.10 1.76 -1.55
C ARG A 171 14.97 1.56 -0.54
N GLY A 172 14.43 0.33 -0.40
CA GLY A 172 13.42 0.01 0.60
C GLY A 172 13.86 0.35 2.03
N ARG A 173 15.14 0.15 2.35
CA ARG A 173 15.66 0.52 3.67
C ARG A 173 15.72 2.04 3.85
N GLN A 174 16.09 2.78 2.81
CA GLN A 174 16.04 4.26 2.82
C GLN A 174 14.62 4.76 3.05
N VAL A 175 13.63 4.20 2.34
CA VAL A 175 12.21 4.58 2.53
C VAL A 175 11.79 4.42 3.99
N LEU A 176 12.14 3.30 4.65
CA LEU A 176 11.80 3.10 6.06
C LEU A 176 12.45 4.14 6.97
N HIS A 177 13.72 4.47 6.76
CA HIS A 177 14.40 5.51 7.55
C HIS A 177 13.83 6.91 7.30
N ASP A 178 13.52 7.25 6.04
CA ASP A 178 12.90 8.53 5.70
C ASP A 178 11.51 8.66 6.33
N LEU A 179 10.72 7.57 6.37
CA LEU A 179 9.44 7.55 7.06
C LEU A 179 9.59 7.76 8.57
N VAL A 180 10.58 7.13 9.21
CA VAL A 180 10.87 7.37 10.64
C VAL A 180 11.30 8.81 10.88
N GLN A 181 12.17 9.35 10.04
CA GLN A 181 12.56 10.76 10.11
C GLN A 181 11.37 11.71 9.94
N ALA A 182 10.37 11.30 9.16
CA ALA A 182 9.12 12.02 8.94
C ALA A 182 8.07 11.80 10.05
N GLY A 183 8.37 11.03 11.10
CA GLY A 183 7.49 10.82 12.26
C GLY A 183 6.78 9.45 12.33
N ALA A 184 7.11 8.51 11.45
CA ALA A 184 6.60 7.15 11.58
C ALA A 184 7.24 6.43 12.79
N PRO A 185 6.57 5.42 13.37
CA PRO A 185 7.10 4.65 14.50
C PRO A 185 8.42 3.96 14.19
N ASP A 186 9.39 4.00 15.11
CA ASP A 186 10.71 3.36 14.96
C ASP A 186 10.62 1.84 14.72
N GLU A 187 9.55 1.20 15.20
CA GLU A 187 9.31 -0.23 15.05
C GLU A 187 9.32 -0.70 13.60
N ILE A 188 9.02 0.16 12.64
CA ILE A 188 9.05 -0.20 11.22
C ILE A 188 10.45 -0.59 10.75
N LEU A 189 11.51 -0.19 11.45
CA LEU A 189 12.89 -0.52 11.12
C LEU A 189 13.28 -1.95 11.46
N TRP A 190 12.59 -2.58 12.43
CA TRP A 190 12.95 -3.91 12.93
C TRP A 190 11.80 -4.92 12.92
N GLN A 191 10.56 -4.52 12.73
CA GLN A 191 9.47 -5.48 12.51
C GLN A 191 9.61 -6.18 11.15
N ALA A 192 9.44 -7.51 11.13
CA ALA A 192 9.49 -8.28 9.88
C ALA A 192 8.30 -8.01 8.95
N LYS A 193 7.17 -7.57 9.54
CA LYS A 193 5.96 -7.12 8.85
C LYS A 193 5.60 -5.71 9.33
N PRO A 194 6.37 -4.69 8.91
CA PRO A 194 6.18 -3.33 9.39
C PRO A 194 4.88 -2.72 8.87
N HIS A 195 4.22 -1.92 9.71
CA HIS A 195 3.05 -1.12 9.37
C HIS A 195 3.03 0.17 10.18
N ILE A 196 2.32 1.17 9.71
CA ILE A 196 2.23 2.48 10.36
C ILE A 196 0.84 2.73 10.95
N GLY A 197 -0.21 2.18 10.34
CA GLY A 197 -1.60 2.43 10.72
C GLY A 197 -2.18 3.71 10.11
N THR A 198 -3.48 3.69 9.85
CA THR A 198 -4.20 4.82 9.22
C THR A 198 -4.27 6.07 10.11
N ASP A 199 -4.12 5.90 11.41
CA ASP A 199 -4.09 6.97 12.42
C ASP A 199 -2.75 7.72 12.50
N ARG A 200 -1.62 7.07 12.14
CA ARG A 200 -0.27 7.65 12.20
C ARG A 200 0.32 8.01 10.83
N LEU A 201 -0.20 7.41 9.75
CA LEU A 201 0.24 7.72 8.39
C LEU A 201 0.13 9.20 8.02
N PRO A 202 -0.94 9.94 8.41
CA PRO A 202 -1.06 11.36 8.14
C PRO A 202 0.13 12.18 8.62
N ASP A 203 0.62 11.92 9.84
CA ASP A 203 1.78 12.65 10.41
C ASP A 203 3.06 12.33 9.63
N ALA A 204 3.30 11.07 9.29
CA ALA A 204 4.47 10.68 8.49
C ALA A 204 4.43 11.27 7.07
N VAL A 205 3.25 11.35 6.46
CA VAL A 205 3.05 11.97 5.13
C VAL A 205 3.33 13.48 5.19
N LYS A 206 2.80 14.16 6.22
CA LYS A 206 3.08 15.57 6.49
C LYS A 206 4.57 15.84 6.70
N GLY A 207 5.24 15.00 7.49
CA GLY A 207 6.68 15.10 7.70
C GLY A 207 7.48 14.95 6.38
N LEU A 208 7.08 14.04 5.48
CA LEU A 208 7.70 13.94 4.14
C LEU A 208 7.53 15.22 3.33
N ARG A 209 6.33 15.84 3.35
CA ARG A 209 6.10 17.14 2.71
C ARG A 209 7.03 18.22 3.28
N GLU A 210 7.13 18.31 4.59
CA GLU A 210 8.01 19.28 5.27
C GLU A 210 9.47 19.07 4.88
N MET A 211 9.92 17.83 4.73
CA MET A 211 11.26 17.52 4.21
C MET A 211 11.44 17.98 2.76
N ILE A 212 10.44 17.81 1.89
CA ILE A 212 10.50 18.31 0.51
C ILE A 212 10.64 19.84 0.49
N LEU A 213 9.80 20.54 1.25
CA LEU A 213 9.82 22.01 1.36
C LEU A 213 11.15 22.52 1.92
N ALA A 214 11.69 21.87 2.97
CA ALA A 214 12.99 22.23 3.57
C ALA A 214 14.17 22.12 2.60
N HIS A 215 14.05 21.27 1.55
CA HIS A 215 15.06 21.12 0.49
C HIS A 215 14.72 21.94 -0.78
N GLY A 216 13.84 22.95 -0.69
CA GLY A 216 13.53 23.86 -1.79
C GLY A 216 12.48 23.33 -2.81
N GLY A 217 11.85 22.20 -2.55
CA GLY A 217 10.69 21.75 -3.32
C GLY A 217 9.45 22.62 -3.06
N GLU A 218 8.48 22.51 -3.96
CA GLU A 218 7.17 23.17 -3.86
C GLU A 218 6.06 22.13 -3.90
N VAL A 219 4.99 22.30 -3.12
CA VAL A 219 3.82 21.39 -3.12
C VAL A 219 2.56 22.21 -3.38
N ARG A 220 1.80 21.83 -4.41
CA ARG A 220 0.54 22.47 -4.80
C ARG A 220 -0.62 21.48 -4.62
N PHE A 221 -1.44 21.72 -3.63
CA PHE A 221 -2.70 21.00 -3.41
C PHE A 221 -3.85 21.57 -4.22
N ARG A 222 -4.94 20.79 -4.34
CA ARG A 222 -6.13 21.15 -5.15
C ARG A 222 -5.73 21.55 -6.57
N THR A 223 -4.64 20.97 -7.08
CA THR A 223 -4.05 21.28 -8.38
C THR A 223 -4.00 20.01 -9.23
N LYS A 224 -4.92 19.93 -10.18
CA LYS A 224 -5.11 18.76 -11.05
C LYS A 224 -4.38 18.93 -12.36
N LEU A 225 -3.61 17.93 -12.76
CA LEU A 225 -3.10 17.79 -14.13
C LEU A 225 -4.27 17.46 -15.07
N THR A 226 -4.57 18.34 -16.00
CA THR A 226 -5.69 18.19 -16.96
C THR A 226 -5.23 17.84 -18.36
N ASP A 227 -4.03 18.28 -18.76
CA ASP A 227 -3.46 17.99 -20.09
C ASP A 227 -1.94 18.10 -20.09
N ILE A 228 -1.31 17.60 -21.17
CA ILE A 228 0.11 17.76 -21.49
C ILE A 228 0.27 18.36 -22.88
N GLU A 229 1.13 19.38 -23.01
CA GLU A 229 1.48 19.97 -24.29
C GLU A 229 2.79 19.37 -24.81
N LEU A 230 2.75 18.93 -26.05
CA LEU A 230 3.89 18.28 -26.70
C LEU A 230 4.38 19.13 -27.90
N SER A 231 5.71 19.19 -28.08
CA SER A 231 6.35 19.62 -29.33
C SER A 231 6.92 18.36 -30.00
N GLY A 232 6.24 17.88 -31.04
CA GLY A 232 6.48 16.53 -31.55
C GLY A 232 6.16 15.47 -30.48
N LYS A 233 7.18 14.74 -30.04
CA LYS A 233 7.04 13.75 -28.94
C LYS A 233 7.69 14.21 -27.63
N ALA A 234 8.05 15.49 -27.51
CA ALA A 234 8.69 16.01 -26.31
C ALA A 234 7.71 16.87 -25.50
N LEU A 235 7.70 16.68 -24.18
CA LEU A 235 6.96 17.52 -23.26
C LEU A 235 7.43 18.96 -23.32
N ARG A 236 6.51 19.92 -23.36
CA ARG A 236 6.75 21.36 -23.34
C ARG A 236 6.07 22.06 -22.18
N ALA A 237 4.86 21.66 -21.85
CA ALA A 237 4.12 22.22 -20.74
C ALA A 237 3.12 21.20 -20.20
N VAL A 238 2.64 21.43 -18.98
CA VAL A 238 1.51 20.75 -18.38
C VAL A 238 0.37 21.75 -18.16
N ARG A 239 -0.87 21.33 -18.41
CA ARG A 239 -2.06 22.12 -18.07
C ARG A 239 -2.59 21.69 -16.72
N LEU A 240 -2.93 22.66 -15.93
CA LEU A 240 -3.34 22.48 -14.54
C LEU A 240 -4.69 23.16 -14.32
N ALA A 241 -5.55 22.53 -13.52
CA ALA A 241 -6.75 23.15 -13.00
C ALA A 241 -6.61 23.38 -11.49
N HIS A 242 -6.84 24.62 -11.03
CA HIS A 242 -6.79 25.01 -9.63
C HIS A 242 -7.85 26.06 -9.34
N GLY A 243 -8.73 25.81 -8.34
CA GLY A 243 -9.75 26.77 -7.93
C GLY A 243 -10.72 27.22 -9.05
N GLY A 244 -10.95 26.41 -10.07
CA GLY A 244 -11.76 26.72 -11.24
C GLY A 244 -11.02 27.51 -12.34
N ALA A 245 -9.76 27.86 -12.14
CA ALA A 245 -8.88 28.45 -13.16
C ALA A 245 -8.01 27.39 -13.83
N GLU A 246 -7.67 27.61 -15.10
CA GLU A 246 -6.69 26.82 -15.84
C GLU A 246 -5.38 27.59 -15.95
N GLU A 247 -4.28 26.85 -15.80
CA GLU A 247 -2.90 27.36 -15.89
C GLU A 247 -2.09 26.46 -16.80
N ALA A 248 -1.20 27.03 -17.60
CA ALA A 248 -0.17 26.30 -18.33
C ALA A 248 1.17 26.52 -17.62
N LEU A 249 1.80 25.45 -17.16
CA LEU A 249 3.12 25.46 -16.53
C LEU A 249 4.12 24.89 -17.52
N GLU A 250 5.11 25.68 -17.92
CA GLU A 250 6.21 25.19 -18.75
C GLU A 250 6.97 24.08 -18.04
N ALA A 251 7.16 22.96 -18.70
CA ALA A 251 7.83 21.79 -18.17
C ALA A 251 8.42 20.94 -19.30
N ASP A 252 9.65 20.51 -19.15
CA ASP A 252 10.33 19.53 -20.01
C ASP A 252 10.40 18.14 -19.39
N SER A 253 10.01 18.03 -18.12
CA SER A 253 10.10 16.82 -17.32
C SER A 253 8.89 16.66 -16.40
N LEU A 254 8.20 15.50 -16.52
CA LEU A 254 7.03 15.12 -15.71
C LEU A 254 7.20 13.70 -15.17
N ILE A 255 7.37 13.55 -13.85
CA ILE A 255 7.23 12.25 -13.18
C ILE A 255 5.75 12.03 -12.89
N LEU A 256 5.15 11.09 -13.60
CA LEU A 256 3.72 10.81 -13.53
C LEU A 256 3.41 9.72 -12.51
N ALA A 257 3.08 10.11 -11.28
CA ALA A 257 2.82 9.26 -10.12
C ALA A 257 1.37 9.34 -9.60
N ALA A 258 0.41 9.56 -10.51
CA ALA A 258 -0.99 9.92 -10.18
C ALA A 258 -1.85 8.77 -9.62
N GLY A 259 -1.29 7.55 -9.47
CA GLY A 259 -2.04 6.37 -9.04
C GLY A 259 -2.97 5.82 -10.13
N HIS A 260 -3.58 4.65 -9.87
CA HIS A 260 -4.42 3.97 -10.87
C HIS A 260 -5.90 4.41 -10.86
N SER A 261 -6.30 5.22 -9.87
CA SER A 261 -7.66 5.77 -9.79
C SER A 261 -7.84 7.03 -10.62
N ALA A 262 -6.76 7.70 -11.06
CA ALA A 262 -6.78 8.83 -12.00
C ALA A 262 -6.98 8.33 -13.44
N ARG A 263 -8.15 7.72 -13.69
CA ARG A 263 -8.46 6.98 -14.93
C ARG A 263 -8.55 7.88 -16.16
N GLU A 264 -8.90 9.14 -15.97
CA GLU A 264 -8.92 10.16 -17.04
C GLU A 264 -7.52 10.42 -17.61
N LEU A 265 -6.45 10.26 -16.80
CA LEU A 265 -5.09 10.42 -17.28
C LEU A 265 -4.67 9.29 -18.22
N PHE A 266 -5.18 8.08 -18.05
CA PHE A 266 -4.92 7.01 -19.03
C PHE A 266 -5.55 7.32 -20.39
N ALA A 267 -6.78 7.88 -20.40
CA ALA A 267 -7.43 8.30 -21.63
C ALA A 267 -6.67 9.44 -22.30
N LEU A 268 -6.27 10.46 -21.54
CA LEU A 268 -5.43 11.56 -22.00
C LEU A 268 -4.11 11.06 -22.61
N LEU A 269 -3.38 10.20 -21.89
CA LEU A 269 -2.10 9.67 -22.37
C LEU A 269 -2.26 8.87 -23.67
N LYS A 270 -3.32 8.07 -23.78
CA LYS A 270 -3.66 7.34 -25.00
C LYS A 270 -3.91 8.29 -26.17
N GLU A 271 -4.69 9.36 -25.95
CA GLU A 271 -4.97 10.39 -26.95
C GLU A 271 -3.70 11.14 -27.39
N ARG A 272 -2.78 11.42 -26.44
CA ARG A 272 -1.48 12.04 -26.72
C ARG A 272 -0.43 11.08 -27.31
N GLY A 273 -0.80 9.82 -27.56
CA GLY A 273 0.05 8.82 -28.23
C GLY A 273 1.06 8.12 -27.33
N ALA A 274 0.84 8.10 -26.01
CA ALA A 274 1.61 7.26 -25.11
C ALA A 274 1.34 5.76 -25.39
N GLN A 275 2.37 4.94 -25.29
CA GLN A 275 2.22 3.49 -25.38
C GLN A 275 1.64 2.93 -24.08
N LEU A 276 0.45 2.34 -24.17
CA LEU A 276 -0.26 1.71 -23.08
C LEU A 276 -0.47 0.22 -23.38
N GLU A 277 -0.39 -0.61 -22.35
CA GLU A 277 -0.65 -2.04 -22.41
C GLU A 277 -1.70 -2.44 -21.37
N GLN A 278 -2.51 -3.45 -21.73
CA GLN A 278 -3.36 -4.11 -20.77
C GLN A 278 -2.52 -4.84 -19.72
N LYS A 279 -2.93 -4.76 -18.47
CA LYS A 279 -2.26 -5.45 -17.35
C LYS A 279 -3.29 -6.24 -16.56
N ALA A 280 -2.98 -7.51 -16.28
CA ALA A 280 -3.79 -8.32 -15.36
C ALA A 280 -3.90 -7.63 -13.99
N PHE A 281 -5.08 -7.74 -13.38
CA PHE A 281 -5.36 -7.27 -12.03
C PHE A 281 -6.24 -8.30 -11.30
N SER A 282 -6.82 -7.97 -10.17
CA SER A 282 -7.73 -8.88 -9.47
C SER A 282 -8.90 -8.10 -8.90
N MET A 283 -10.06 -8.75 -8.81
CA MET A 283 -11.26 -8.18 -8.22
C MET A 283 -12.00 -9.22 -7.36
N GLY A 284 -12.80 -8.73 -6.45
CA GLY A 284 -13.59 -9.57 -5.55
C GLY A 284 -14.31 -8.76 -4.49
N VAL A 285 -14.25 -9.23 -3.25
CA VAL A 285 -14.99 -8.67 -2.11
C VAL A 285 -14.10 -8.53 -0.90
N ARG A 286 -14.46 -7.66 0.05
CA ARG A 286 -13.92 -7.67 1.41
C ARG A 286 -14.66 -8.71 2.24
N CYS A 287 -13.89 -9.51 2.97
CA CYS A 287 -14.40 -10.51 3.90
C CYS A 287 -14.01 -10.13 5.33
N GLU A 288 -14.99 -9.98 6.20
CA GLU A 288 -14.82 -9.63 7.61
C GLU A 288 -15.08 -10.84 8.52
N HIS A 289 -14.18 -11.00 9.49
CA HIS A 289 -14.27 -12.00 10.56
C HIS A 289 -14.05 -11.33 11.92
N PRO A 290 -14.56 -11.87 13.04
CA PRO A 290 -14.08 -11.45 14.35
C PRO A 290 -12.57 -11.65 14.46
N GLN A 291 -11.83 -10.62 14.89
CA GLN A 291 -10.37 -10.70 15.02
C GLN A 291 -9.94 -11.86 15.93
N GLU A 292 -10.72 -12.14 16.97
CA GLU A 292 -10.46 -13.24 17.90
C GLU A 292 -10.43 -14.61 17.21
N VAL A 293 -11.34 -14.87 16.26
CA VAL A 293 -11.38 -16.13 15.49
C VAL A 293 -10.07 -16.30 14.70
N ILE A 294 -9.63 -15.23 14.05
CA ILE A 294 -8.36 -15.23 13.30
C ILE A 294 -7.16 -15.40 14.23
N SER A 295 -7.13 -14.68 15.36
CA SER A 295 -6.03 -14.78 16.32
C SER A 295 -5.93 -16.19 16.93
N ARG A 296 -7.05 -16.82 17.27
CA ARG A 296 -7.08 -18.22 17.75
C ARG A 296 -6.62 -19.21 16.68
N ALA A 297 -7.04 -19.02 15.42
CA ALA A 297 -6.62 -19.87 14.32
C ALA A 297 -5.11 -19.76 14.05
N GLN A 298 -4.51 -18.59 14.26
CA GLN A 298 -3.08 -18.35 14.06
C GLN A 298 -2.21 -18.72 15.25
N TYR A 299 -2.62 -18.35 16.47
CA TYR A 299 -1.77 -18.43 17.67
C TYR A 299 -2.21 -19.51 18.67
N GLY A 300 -3.35 -20.19 18.45
CA GLY A 300 -3.86 -21.23 19.38
C GLY A 300 -4.12 -20.66 20.77
N ALA A 301 -3.60 -21.31 21.81
CA ALA A 301 -3.75 -20.88 23.21
C ALA A 301 -3.07 -19.53 23.52
N PHE A 302 -2.12 -19.09 22.68
CA PHE A 302 -1.41 -17.83 22.86
C PHE A 302 -2.14 -16.62 22.27
N ALA A 303 -3.35 -16.80 21.69
CA ALA A 303 -4.08 -15.74 20.99
C ALA A 303 -4.33 -14.46 21.82
N ALA A 304 -4.46 -14.59 23.14
CA ALA A 304 -4.66 -13.47 24.06
C ALA A 304 -3.34 -12.91 24.64
N HIS A 305 -2.18 -13.40 24.21
CA HIS A 305 -0.91 -12.96 24.77
C HIS A 305 -0.58 -11.53 24.33
N PRO A 306 -0.34 -10.57 25.25
CA PRO A 306 -0.22 -9.14 24.92
C PRO A 306 0.95 -8.81 23.99
N ALA A 307 2.01 -9.62 24.01
CA ALA A 307 3.18 -9.42 23.15
C ALA A 307 2.94 -9.74 21.68
N LEU A 308 1.87 -10.45 21.32
CA LEU A 308 1.60 -10.87 19.93
C LEU A 308 0.79 -9.87 19.12
N GLY A 309 -0.16 -9.17 19.74
CA GLY A 309 -1.11 -8.32 19.04
C GLY A 309 -2.08 -9.10 18.14
N ALA A 310 -2.80 -8.38 17.30
CA ALA A 310 -3.76 -8.96 16.36
C ALA A 310 -3.06 -9.79 15.27
N ALA A 311 -3.53 -11.03 15.08
CA ALA A 311 -2.97 -11.92 14.07
C ALA A 311 -3.31 -11.48 12.66
N ASP A 312 -2.36 -11.62 11.75
CA ASP A 312 -2.53 -11.48 10.31
C ASP A 312 -2.52 -12.84 9.60
N TYR A 313 -3.00 -12.87 8.37
CA TYR A 313 -2.93 -14.04 7.51
C TYR A 313 -2.71 -13.67 6.03
N ARG A 314 -2.22 -14.63 5.27
CA ARG A 314 -2.15 -14.60 3.82
C ARG A 314 -2.52 -15.96 3.27
N LEU A 315 -3.60 -16.03 2.50
CA LEU A 315 -4.11 -17.25 1.89
C LEU A 315 -4.05 -17.12 0.37
N ALA A 316 -3.72 -18.19 -0.31
CA ALA A 316 -3.76 -18.27 -1.77
C ALA A 316 -4.05 -19.71 -2.18
N VAL A 317 -4.83 -19.87 -3.24
CA VAL A 317 -5.13 -21.14 -3.91
C VAL A 317 -5.08 -20.95 -5.41
N HIS A 318 -4.75 -22.01 -6.12
CA HIS A 318 -4.93 -22.10 -7.56
C HIS A 318 -6.08 -23.06 -7.81
N LEU A 319 -7.03 -22.63 -8.61
CA LEU A 319 -8.18 -23.42 -8.99
C LEU A 319 -7.83 -24.37 -10.15
N PRO A 320 -8.65 -25.41 -10.44
CA PRO A 320 -8.39 -26.36 -11.52
C PRO A 320 -8.27 -25.73 -12.91
N ASP A 321 -8.94 -24.60 -13.15
CA ASP A 321 -8.84 -23.81 -14.39
C ASP A 321 -7.54 -22.96 -14.47
N GLY A 322 -6.64 -23.08 -13.47
CA GLY A 322 -5.39 -22.35 -13.35
C GLY A 322 -5.55 -20.90 -12.88
N ARG A 323 -6.75 -20.49 -12.44
CA ARG A 323 -7.01 -19.14 -11.93
C ARG A 323 -6.59 -19.03 -10.46
N GLY A 324 -5.87 -17.96 -10.13
CA GLY A 324 -5.46 -17.68 -8.76
C GLY A 324 -6.57 -16.98 -7.98
N VAL A 325 -6.84 -17.45 -6.74
CA VAL A 325 -7.65 -16.72 -5.76
C VAL A 325 -6.81 -16.55 -4.50
N TYR A 326 -6.81 -15.33 -3.95
CA TYR A 326 -5.95 -15.02 -2.80
C TYR A 326 -6.52 -13.91 -1.92
N THR A 327 -6.07 -13.87 -0.67
CA THR A 327 -6.35 -12.76 0.24
C THR A 327 -5.35 -11.64 0.02
N PHE A 328 -5.84 -10.40 -0.02
CA PHE A 328 -5.02 -9.24 -0.27
C PHE A 328 -5.31 -8.14 0.76
N CYS A 329 -4.29 -7.34 1.07
CA CYS A 329 -4.39 -6.22 2.00
C CYS A 329 -5.22 -6.55 3.25
N MET A 330 -4.87 -7.68 3.93
CA MET A 330 -5.53 -8.09 5.17
C MET A 330 -5.25 -7.04 6.26
N CYS A 331 -6.30 -6.55 6.90
CA CYS A 331 -6.30 -5.49 7.91
C CYS A 331 -6.73 -6.07 9.26
N PRO A 332 -5.77 -6.44 10.13
CA PRO A 332 -6.08 -6.93 11.48
C PRO A 332 -6.69 -5.84 12.33
N GLY A 333 -7.70 -6.17 13.16
CA GLY A 333 -8.36 -5.21 14.03
C GLY A 333 -8.77 -3.94 13.28
N GLY A 334 -9.29 -4.10 12.07
CA GLY A 334 -9.57 -3.01 11.16
C GLY A 334 -11.02 -2.97 10.69
N TYR A 335 -11.28 -2.17 9.69
CA TYR A 335 -12.60 -1.96 9.13
C TYR A 335 -12.58 -1.76 7.62
N VAL A 336 -13.72 -2.04 6.98
CA VAL A 336 -13.95 -1.82 5.56
C VAL A 336 -14.25 -0.35 5.33
N VAL A 337 -13.77 0.22 4.22
CA VAL A 337 -13.91 1.64 3.91
C VAL A 337 -14.45 1.86 2.51
N GLY A 338 -15.16 2.98 2.31
CA GLY A 338 -15.63 3.43 1.01
C GLY A 338 -14.51 4.09 0.22
N ALA A 339 -14.06 3.44 -0.84
CA ALA A 339 -12.94 3.88 -1.66
C ALA A 339 -13.35 4.43 -3.03
N ALA A 340 -14.59 4.89 -3.16
CA ALA A 340 -15.09 5.54 -4.37
C ALA A 340 -14.30 6.81 -4.69
N SER A 341 -14.12 7.11 -5.99
CA SER A 341 -13.49 8.33 -6.49
C SER A 341 -14.15 8.88 -7.75
N GLU A 342 -15.14 8.18 -8.28
CA GLU A 342 -15.98 8.61 -9.41
C GLU A 342 -17.43 8.54 -8.96
N GLU A 343 -18.25 9.53 -9.36
CA GLU A 343 -19.66 9.62 -8.98
C GLU A 343 -20.47 8.44 -9.51
N GLY A 344 -21.32 7.87 -8.67
CA GLY A 344 -22.16 6.71 -9.00
C GLY A 344 -21.41 5.41 -9.21
N LEU A 345 -20.16 5.31 -8.78
CA LEU A 345 -19.35 4.10 -8.77
C LEU A 345 -18.97 3.75 -7.32
N LEU A 346 -19.09 2.47 -6.95
CA LEU A 346 -18.77 2.00 -5.60
C LEU A 346 -17.58 1.05 -5.64
N CYS A 347 -16.59 1.34 -4.80
CA CYS A 347 -15.47 0.48 -4.55
C CYS A 347 -15.19 0.47 -3.05
N VAL A 348 -14.84 -0.68 -2.50
CA VAL A 348 -14.44 -0.84 -1.10
C VAL A 348 -12.95 -1.14 -0.98
N ASN A 349 -12.39 -0.83 0.19
CA ASN A 349 -11.06 -1.21 0.61
C ASN A 349 -11.08 -1.48 2.12
N GLY A 350 -9.93 -1.65 2.76
CA GLY A 350 -9.83 -1.82 4.21
C GLY A 350 -8.67 -1.04 4.79
N MET A 351 -8.80 -0.69 6.06
CA MET A 351 -7.75 -0.05 6.84
C MET A 351 -7.75 -0.52 8.30
N SER A 352 -6.64 -0.31 8.99
CA SER A 352 -6.50 -0.55 10.43
C SER A 352 -5.75 0.61 11.08
N PRO A 353 -6.07 0.96 12.34
CA PRO A 353 -5.22 1.79 13.16
C PRO A 353 -3.90 1.07 13.50
N PHE A 354 -2.93 1.78 13.99
CA PHE A 354 -1.64 1.21 14.40
C PHE A 354 -1.80 0.14 15.49
N ALA A 355 -2.70 0.37 16.44
CA ALA A 355 -2.97 -0.58 17.54
C ALA A 355 -3.63 -1.89 17.06
N ARG A 356 -4.32 -1.87 15.90
CA ARG A 356 -5.04 -3.04 15.36
C ARG A 356 -6.00 -3.67 16.36
N ASP A 357 -6.68 -2.83 17.12
CA ASP A 357 -7.54 -3.19 18.28
C ASP A 357 -9.03 -3.23 17.97
N GLY A 358 -9.42 -3.09 16.72
CA GLY A 358 -10.80 -3.23 16.28
C GLY A 358 -11.33 -4.66 16.41
N GLN A 359 -12.65 -4.79 16.43
CA GLN A 359 -13.33 -6.08 16.65
C GLN A 359 -13.14 -7.06 15.48
N ASN A 360 -13.06 -6.54 14.25
CA ASN A 360 -12.99 -7.35 13.05
C ASN A 360 -11.58 -7.35 12.43
N ALA A 361 -11.23 -8.49 11.87
CA ALA A 361 -10.21 -8.63 10.83
C ALA A 361 -10.91 -8.55 9.47
N ASN A 362 -10.35 -7.85 8.50
CA ASN A 362 -10.87 -7.90 7.15
C ASN A 362 -9.75 -8.08 6.11
N ALA A 363 -10.07 -8.72 5.00
CA ALA A 363 -9.19 -8.84 3.84
C ALA A 363 -10.00 -8.84 2.56
N ALA A 364 -9.42 -8.32 1.49
CA ALA A 364 -9.94 -8.62 0.17
C ALA A 364 -9.75 -10.10 -0.15
N VAL A 365 -10.75 -10.74 -0.73
CA VAL A 365 -10.68 -12.05 -1.36
C VAL A 365 -10.84 -11.82 -2.85
N LEU A 366 -9.75 -11.98 -3.58
CA LEU A 366 -9.62 -11.54 -4.96
C LEU A 366 -9.36 -12.72 -5.89
N CYS A 367 -10.04 -12.70 -7.03
CA CYS A 367 -9.81 -13.58 -8.16
C CYS A 367 -9.02 -12.84 -9.23
N GLU A 368 -8.05 -13.52 -9.85
CA GLU A 368 -7.28 -13.01 -10.98
C GLU A 368 -8.18 -12.70 -12.18
N VAL A 369 -7.99 -11.51 -12.78
CA VAL A 369 -8.65 -11.05 -14.00
C VAL A 369 -7.57 -10.77 -15.04
N ARG A 370 -7.62 -11.51 -16.14
CA ARG A 370 -6.61 -11.52 -17.20
C ARG A 370 -7.03 -10.60 -18.34
N PRO A 371 -6.10 -10.12 -19.17
CA PRO A 371 -6.45 -9.35 -20.36
C PRO A 371 -7.48 -10.04 -21.28
N SER A 372 -7.46 -11.36 -21.36
CA SER A 372 -8.47 -12.15 -22.08
C SER A 372 -9.91 -11.98 -21.54
N ASP A 373 -10.07 -11.57 -20.29
CA ASP A 373 -11.37 -11.36 -19.65
C ASP A 373 -11.94 -9.96 -19.91
N PHE A 374 -11.14 -9.03 -20.46
CA PHE A 374 -11.53 -7.63 -20.66
C PHE A 374 -12.52 -7.43 -21.82
N GLY A 375 -12.61 -8.41 -22.72
CA GLY A 375 -13.57 -8.38 -23.85
C GLY A 375 -13.19 -7.45 -25.00
N SER A 376 -12.04 -6.78 -24.95
CA SER A 376 -11.53 -5.89 -25.99
C SER A 376 -10.01 -5.81 -25.93
N ALA A 377 -9.36 -5.56 -27.07
CA ALA A 377 -7.93 -5.29 -27.17
C ALA A 377 -7.54 -3.84 -26.81
N ASP A 378 -8.50 -2.98 -26.54
CA ASP A 378 -8.23 -1.59 -26.11
C ASP A 378 -7.42 -1.59 -24.80
N PRO A 379 -6.30 -0.84 -24.72
CA PRO A 379 -5.51 -0.76 -23.48
C PRO A 379 -6.31 -0.35 -22.24
N LEU A 380 -7.43 0.35 -22.41
CA LEU A 380 -8.31 0.81 -21.32
C LEU A 380 -9.46 -0.14 -21.00
N ALA A 381 -9.61 -1.26 -21.71
CA ALA A 381 -10.71 -2.20 -21.50
C ALA A 381 -10.81 -2.71 -20.06
N GLY A 382 -9.68 -2.88 -19.36
CA GLY A 382 -9.66 -3.22 -17.94
C GLY A 382 -10.23 -2.12 -17.03
N VAL A 383 -10.04 -0.85 -17.39
CA VAL A 383 -10.65 0.31 -16.68
C VAL A 383 -12.17 0.28 -16.83
N GLU A 384 -12.65 0.05 -18.05
CA GLU A 384 -14.11 -0.02 -18.32
C GLU A 384 -14.74 -1.23 -17.62
N LEU A 385 -14.02 -2.36 -17.55
CA LEU A 385 -14.47 -3.51 -16.79
C LEU A 385 -14.62 -3.19 -15.29
N GLN A 386 -13.67 -2.48 -14.69
CA GLN A 386 -13.78 -2.01 -13.30
C GLN A 386 -15.00 -1.09 -13.13
N ARG A 387 -15.16 -0.06 -13.97
CA ARG A 387 -16.28 0.89 -13.92
C ARG A 387 -17.64 0.19 -14.01
N ARG A 388 -17.76 -0.80 -14.90
CA ARG A 388 -18.99 -1.58 -15.06
C ARG A 388 -19.41 -2.24 -13.74
N TRP A 389 -18.48 -2.88 -13.04
CA TRP A 389 -18.81 -3.61 -11.81
C TRP A 389 -18.91 -2.69 -10.59
N GLU A 390 -18.16 -1.61 -10.53
CA GLU A 390 -18.34 -0.56 -9.54
C GLU A 390 -19.73 0.10 -9.66
N ARG A 391 -20.22 0.31 -10.89
CA ARG A 391 -21.58 0.81 -11.16
C ARG A 391 -22.64 -0.20 -10.72
N ALA A 392 -22.48 -1.46 -11.05
CA ALA A 392 -23.41 -2.51 -10.66
C ALA A 392 -23.50 -2.62 -9.12
N ALA A 393 -22.38 -2.55 -8.43
CA ALA A 393 -22.34 -2.56 -6.98
C ALA A 393 -23.00 -1.30 -6.36
N PHE A 394 -22.80 -0.12 -6.94
CA PHE A 394 -23.46 1.11 -6.51
C PHE A 394 -24.97 0.97 -6.57
N LEU A 395 -25.51 0.47 -7.68
CA LEU A 395 -26.96 0.26 -7.86
C LEU A 395 -27.50 -0.82 -6.91
N ALA A 396 -26.79 -1.94 -6.75
CA ALA A 396 -27.17 -3.01 -5.82
C ALA A 396 -27.16 -2.54 -4.36
N GLY A 397 -26.25 -1.65 -3.99
CA GLY A 397 -26.21 -0.97 -2.68
C GLY A 397 -27.38 -0.01 -2.43
N GLY A 398 -28.10 0.39 -3.47
CA GLY A 398 -29.26 1.31 -3.36
C GLY A 398 -29.03 2.70 -3.96
N GLY A 399 -27.89 2.93 -4.65
CA GLY A 399 -27.60 4.19 -5.34
C GLY A 399 -27.17 5.35 -4.43
N ASP A 400 -26.74 5.03 -3.20
CA ASP A 400 -26.40 6.02 -2.18
C ASP A 400 -25.09 5.68 -1.41
N TYR A 401 -24.19 4.95 -2.07
CA TYR A 401 -22.91 4.48 -1.54
C TYR A 401 -22.98 3.48 -0.35
N ARG A 402 -24.15 2.98 0.02
CA ARG A 402 -24.20 1.73 0.81
C ARG A 402 -23.63 0.60 -0.02
N ALA A 403 -22.84 -0.26 0.60
CA ALA A 403 -22.23 -1.38 -0.11
C ALA A 403 -23.16 -2.60 -0.13
N PRO A 404 -23.28 -3.35 -1.24
CA PRO A 404 -23.94 -4.64 -1.23
C PRO A 404 -23.16 -5.60 -0.34
N ALA A 405 -23.86 -6.36 0.50
CA ALA A 405 -23.26 -7.31 1.43
C ALA A 405 -24.04 -8.62 1.48
N GLN A 406 -23.32 -9.69 1.80
CA GLN A 406 -23.87 -11.04 1.93
C GLN A 406 -23.10 -11.82 3.01
N ARG A 407 -23.79 -12.64 3.81
CA ARG A 407 -23.10 -13.57 4.70
C ARG A 407 -22.44 -14.68 3.87
N LEU A 408 -21.26 -15.10 4.31
CA LEU A 408 -20.50 -16.13 3.59
C LEU A 408 -21.26 -17.45 3.44
N GLY A 409 -21.96 -17.88 4.50
CA GLY A 409 -22.79 -19.10 4.44
C GLY A 409 -23.89 -19.02 3.39
N ASP A 410 -24.58 -17.89 3.27
CA ASP A 410 -25.61 -17.67 2.28
C ASP A 410 -25.02 -17.56 0.86
N PHE A 411 -23.87 -16.89 0.72
CA PHE A 411 -23.13 -16.82 -0.55
C PHE A 411 -22.75 -18.21 -1.09
N LEU A 412 -22.23 -19.07 -0.19
CA LEU A 412 -21.89 -20.45 -0.56
C LEU A 412 -23.12 -21.31 -0.89
N ALA A 413 -24.27 -21.02 -0.25
CA ALA A 413 -25.54 -21.70 -0.50
C ALA A 413 -26.32 -21.11 -1.69
N GLY A 414 -25.83 -20.04 -2.34
CA GLY A 414 -26.53 -19.35 -3.43
C GLY A 414 -27.84 -18.68 -2.98
N LYS A 415 -27.91 -18.15 -1.76
CA LYS A 415 -29.10 -17.54 -1.16
C LYS A 415 -28.82 -16.08 -0.81
N PRO A 416 -29.79 -15.17 -0.95
CA PRO A 416 -29.64 -13.80 -0.44
C PRO A 416 -29.57 -13.82 1.10
N SER A 417 -28.86 -12.84 1.66
CA SER A 417 -28.89 -12.56 3.10
C SER A 417 -29.89 -11.47 3.40
N GLU A 418 -30.63 -11.60 4.49
CA GLU A 418 -31.60 -10.60 4.94
C GLU A 418 -30.98 -9.58 5.91
N SER A 419 -30.02 -10.04 6.72
CA SER A 419 -29.35 -9.24 7.75
C SER A 419 -27.98 -9.82 8.11
N ALA A 420 -27.23 -9.10 8.94
CA ALA A 420 -26.04 -9.62 9.58
C ALA A 420 -26.36 -10.82 10.49
N GLY A 421 -25.39 -11.72 10.64
CA GLY A 421 -25.38 -12.74 11.71
C GLY A 421 -24.63 -12.22 12.94
N SER A 422 -23.75 -13.05 13.50
CA SER A 422 -22.93 -12.70 14.67
C SER A 422 -21.79 -11.69 14.35
N VAL A 423 -21.48 -11.46 13.06
CA VAL A 423 -20.46 -10.51 12.62
C VAL A 423 -21.15 -9.23 12.12
N ALA A 424 -20.93 -8.13 12.82
CA ALA A 424 -21.41 -6.82 12.39
C ALA A 424 -20.46 -6.26 11.31
N PRO A 425 -20.99 -5.79 10.15
CA PRO A 425 -20.17 -5.13 9.14
C PRO A 425 -19.61 -3.78 9.64
N THR A 426 -18.38 -3.47 9.27
CA THR A 426 -17.69 -2.24 9.71
C THR A 426 -17.73 -1.10 8.69
N TYR A 427 -18.32 -1.29 7.53
CA TYR A 427 -18.37 -0.29 6.46
C TYR A 427 -19.16 0.96 6.90
N PRO A 428 -18.53 2.16 6.94
CA PRO A 428 -19.09 3.34 7.61
C PRO A 428 -20.30 3.94 6.91
N LEU A 429 -20.43 3.76 5.59
CA LEU A 429 -21.61 4.24 4.84
C LEU A 429 -22.83 3.30 4.95
N GLY A 430 -22.68 2.20 5.70
CA GLY A 430 -23.70 1.16 5.86
C GLY A 430 -23.75 0.18 4.69
N VAL A 431 -24.31 -0.98 4.93
CA VAL A 431 -24.45 -2.04 3.94
C VAL A 431 -25.92 -2.31 3.62
N ARG A 432 -26.15 -2.86 2.43
CA ARG A 432 -27.41 -3.45 2.04
C ARG A 432 -27.25 -4.94 1.87
N PHE A 433 -27.86 -5.72 2.75
CA PHE A 433 -27.85 -7.17 2.63
C PHE A 433 -28.69 -7.63 1.45
N GLY A 434 -28.24 -8.69 0.78
CA GLY A 434 -28.86 -9.29 -0.39
C GLY A 434 -27.97 -10.37 -0.99
N THR A 435 -27.87 -10.40 -2.30
CA THR A 435 -26.93 -11.24 -3.04
C THR A 435 -25.83 -10.37 -3.67
N LEU A 436 -24.64 -10.94 -3.80
CA LEU A 436 -23.54 -10.37 -4.57
C LEU A 436 -23.58 -10.77 -6.06
N ASP A 437 -24.54 -11.63 -6.43
CA ASP A 437 -24.79 -11.97 -7.83
C ASP A 437 -25.16 -10.69 -8.61
N GLY A 438 -24.55 -10.53 -9.79
CA GLY A 438 -24.68 -9.30 -10.58
C GLY A 438 -23.82 -8.10 -10.14
N CYS A 439 -23.06 -8.21 -9.03
CA CYS A 439 -22.08 -7.18 -8.61
C CYS A 439 -20.67 -7.44 -9.11
N LEU A 440 -20.37 -8.67 -9.57
CA LEU A 440 -19.08 -9.12 -10.08
C LEU A 440 -19.29 -10.05 -11.28
N PRO A 441 -18.27 -10.25 -12.14
CA PRO A 441 -18.33 -11.26 -13.20
C PRO A 441 -18.64 -12.66 -12.63
N GLU A 442 -19.43 -13.45 -13.35
CA GLU A 442 -19.81 -14.80 -12.91
C GLU A 442 -18.60 -15.69 -12.63
N PHE A 443 -17.56 -15.61 -13.46
CA PHE A 443 -16.34 -16.39 -13.24
C PHE A 443 -15.61 -16.01 -11.94
N VAL A 444 -15.71 -14.73 -11.51
CA VAL A 444 -15.16 -14.29 -10.23
C VAL A 444 -15.97 -14.87 -9.07
N LEU A 445 -17.30 -14.77 -9.13
CA LEU A 445 -18.19 -15.33 -8.10
C LEU A 445 -18.01 -16.84 -7.95
N ALA A 446 -17.93 -17.56 -9.06
CA ALA A 446 -17.67 -19.01 -9.06
C ALA A 446 -16.31 -19.35 -8.44
N ALA A 447 -15.26 -18.61 -8.82
CA ALA A 447 -13.93 -18.79 -8.27
C ALA A 447 -13.88 -18.51 -6.76
N LEU A 448 -14.59 -17.49 -6.27
CA LEU A 448 -14.69 -17.20 -4.84
C LEU A 448 -15.42 -18.31 -4.08
N ARG A 449 -16.56 -18.83 -4.61
CA ARG A 449 -17.30 -19.95 -4.00
C ARG A 449 -16.42 -21.19 -3.86
N GLU A 450 -15.59 -21.50 -4.85
CA GLU A 450 -14.66 -22.63 -4.80
C GLU A 450 -13.49 -22.39 -3.83
N ALA A 451 -12.99 -21.15 -3.72
CA ALA A 451 -11.82 -20.81 -2.92
C ALA A 451 -12.09 -20.80 -1.41
N PHE A 452 -13.27 -20.32 -0.94
CA PHE A 452 -13.54 -20.20 0.48
C PHE A 452 -13.42 -21.51 1.28
N PRO A 453 -13.95 -22.65 0.84
CA PRO A 453 -13.72 -23.92 1.51
C PRO A 453 -12.25 -24.37 1.50
N LEU A 454 -11.48 -24.00 0.47
CA LEU A 454 -10.05 -24.30 0.40
C LEU A 454 -9.24 -23.40 1.38
N PHE A 455 -9.68 -22.17 1.60
CA PHE A 455 -9.10 -21.30 2.61
C PHE A 455 -9.36 -21.80 4.03
N ASP A 456 -10.54 -22.34 4.31
CA ASP A 456 -10.86 -22.92 5.61
C ASP A 456 -9.96 -24.10 5.97
N LYS A 457 -9.57 -24.93 4.98
CA LYS A 457 -8.58 -25.98 5.18
C LYS A 457 -7.19 -25.45 5.60
N LYS A 458 -6.85 -24.22 5.17
CA LYS A 458 -5.56 -23.57 5.50
C LYS A 458 -5.62 -22.76 6.80
N LEU A 459 -6.76 -22.14 7.06
CA LEU A 459 -7.02 -21.33 8.25
C LEU A 459 -8.40 -21.71 8.79
N ARG A 460 -8.45 -22.63 9.74
CA ARG A 460 -9.70 -23.18 10.27
C ARG A 460 -10.61 -22.09 10.84
N GLY A 461 -11.87 -22.10 10.44
CA GLY A 461 -12.87 -21.10 10.79
C GLY A 461 -12.95 -19.93 9.80
N TYR A 462 -12.16 -19.94 8.74
CA TYR A 462 -12.21 -18.89 7.71
C TYR A 462 -13.54 -18.87 6.95
N ALA A 463 -14.13 -20.04 6.67
CA ALA A 463 -15.43 -20.15 6.01
C ALA A 463 -16.60 -20.17 7.01
N MET A 464 -16.49 -19.47 8.16
CA MET A 464 -17.60 -19.35 9.10
C MET A 464 -18.82 -18.73 8.42
N PRO A 465 -20.05 -19.28 8.65
CA PRO A 465 -21.24 -18.85 7.92
C PRO A 465 -21.60 -17.36 8.07
N ASP A 466 -21.29 -16.78 9.22
CA ASP A 466 -21.62 -15.39 9.55
C ASP A 466 -20.55 -14.37 9.14
N ALA A 467 -19.41 -14.81 8.55
CA ALA A 467 -18.45 -13.87 7.97
C ALA A 467 -19.16 -12.98 6.94
N VAL A 468 -18.85 -11.69 6.93
CA VAL A 468 -19.53 -10.73 6.06
C VAL A 468 -18.68 -10.47 4.82
N LEU A 469 -19.29 -10.66 3.65
CA LEU A 469 -18.73 -10.27 2.35
C LEU A 469 -19.32 -8.91 1.98
N THR A 470 -18.45 -7.92 1.76
CA THR A 470 -18.82 -6.56 1.33
C THR A 470 -18.24 -6.31 -0.07
N GLY A 471 -19.10 -6.02 -1.04
CA GLY A 471 -18.72 -5.81 -2.44
C GLY A 471 -18.64 -4.33 -2.81
N VAL A 472 -17.85 -3.98 -3.78
CA VAL A 472 -16.87 -4.76 -4.53
C VAL A 472 -15.48 -4.16 -4.37
N GLU A 473 -14.44 -4.97 -4.34
CA GLU A 473 -13.06 -4.50 -4.44
C GLU A 473 -12.52 -4.80 -5.83
N THR A 474 -12.38 -3.75 -6.64
CA THR A 474 -12.01 -3.83 -8.07
C THR A 474 -10.65 -3.21 -8.35
N ARG A 475 -10.10 -2.47 -7.38
CA ARG A 475 -8.91 -1.63 -7.56
C ARG A 475 -7.69 -2.16 -6.81
N SER A 476 -7.45 -3.48 -6.89
CA SER A 476 -6.28 -4.12 -6.26
C SER A 476 -4.96 -3.72 -6.91
N SER A 477 -4.97 -3.36 -8.18
CA SER A 477 -3.81 -2.83 -8.93
C SER A 477 -4.26 -2.17 -10.23
N SER A 478 -3.35 -1.44 -10.89
CA SER A 478 -3.63 -0.83 -12.20
C SER A 478 -3.98 -1.88 -13.25
N PRO A 479 -5.07 -1.71 -14.01
CA PRO A 479 -5.39 -2.54 -15.16
C PRO A 479 -4.61 -2.14 -16.43
N VAL A 480 -3.81 -1.07 -16.33
CA VAL A 480 -3.03 -0.49 -17.44
C VAL A 480 -1.57 -0.42 -17.04
N ARG A 481 -0.70 -0.65 -18.00
CA ARG A 481 0.73 -0.32 -17.92
C ARG A 481 1.04 0.81 -18.88
N ILE A 482 1.67 1.88 -18.38
CA ILE A 482 2.24 2.93 -19.22
C ILE A 482 3.66 2.50 -19.53
N VAL A 483 3.94 2.15 -20.80
CA VAL A 483 5.24 1.58 -21.18
C VAL A 483 6.35 2.60 -20.99
N ARG A 484 7.46 2.18 -20.40
CA ARG A 484 8.67 2.99 -20.23
C ARG A 484 9.92 2.21 -20.66
N GLY A 485 10.89 2.91 -21.26
CA GLY A 485 12.16 2.34 -21.67
C GLY A 485 13.19 2.27 -20.53
N GLU A 486 14.42 1.91 -20.86
CA GLU A 486 15.54 1.77 -19.92
C GLU A 486 15.88 3.06 -19.17
N THR A 487 15.68 4.21 -19.81
CA THR A 487 15.88 5.54 -19.20
C THR A 487 14.78 5.93 -18.21
N GLY A 488 13.74 5.10 -18.03
CA GLY A 488 12.57 5.39 -17.22
C GLY A 488 11.53 6.25 -17.93
N GLN A 489 11.82 6.81 -19.11
CA GLN A 489 10.84 7.60 -19.87
C GLN A 489 9.88 6.72 -20.66
N SER A 490 8.69 7.23 -20.93
CA SER A 490 7.78 6.67 -21.92
C SER A 490 8.28 6.95 -23.35
N ASN A 491 7.51 6.54 -24.36
CA ASN A 491 7.76 6.95 -25.75
C ASN A 491 7.53 8.46 -26.01
N LEU A 492 6.95 9.17 -25.03
CA LEU A 492 6.88 10.64 -25.00
C LEU A 492 8.03 11.15 -24.14
N ARG A 493 8.98 11.85 -24.78
CA ARG A 493 10.20 12.35 -24.11
C ARG A 493 9.84 13.35 -23.00
N GLY A 494 10.49 13.25 -21.85
CA GLY A 494 10.25 14.07 -20.68
C GLY A 494 9.16 13.53 -19.76
N ILE A 495 8.45 12.44 -20.13
CA ILE A 495 7.42 11.82 -19.29
C ILE A 495 7.95 10.52 -18.68
N TYR A 496 8.00 10.47 -17.34
CA TYR A 496 8.50 9.35 -16.54
C TYR A 496 7.33 8.68 -15.79
N PRO A 497 6.71 7.62 -16.36
CA PRO A 497 5.64 6.88 -15.69
C PRO A 497 6.16 6.24 -14.41
N CYS A 498 5.45 6.43 -13.30
CA CYS A 498 5.93 6.06 -11.97
C CYS A 498 4.84 5.40 -11.12
N GLY A 499 5.26 4.43 -10.31
CA GLY A 499 4.47 3.86 -9.25
C GLY A 499 3.38 2.88 -9.71
N GLU A 500 2.35 2.74 -8.89
CA GLU A 500 1.27 1.78 -9.09
C GLU A 500 0.37 2.15 -10.28
N GLY A 501 0.08 3.44 -10.46
CA GLY A 501 -0.69 3.92 -11.60
C GLY A 501 -0.05 3.59 -12.94
N ALA A 502 1.27 3.67 -13.02
CA ALA A 502 2.02 3.30 -14.22
C ALA A 502 2.16 1.76 -14.41
N GLY A 503 1.71 0.95 -13.44
CA GLY A 503 1.73 -0.51 -13.51
C GLY A 503 3.04 -1.17 -13.05
N TYR A 504 3.92 -0.47 -12.32
CA TYR A 504 5.24 -0.95 -11.90
C TYR A 504 5.40 -1.19 -10.40
N ALA A 505 4.40 -0.86 -9.60
CA ALA A 505 4.40 -1.09 -8.17
C ALA A 505 3.05 -1.65 -7.70
N GLY A 506 3.01 -2.15 -6.47
CA GLY A 506 1.79 -2.64 -5.82
C GLY A 506 1.91 -2.49 -4.30
N GLY A 507 1.66 -1.28 -3.78
CA GLY A 507 1.71 -0.93 -2.37
C GLY A 507 2.75 0.14 -2.04
N ILE A 508 2.69 0.66 -0.79
CA ILE A 508 3.41 1.85 -0.33
C ILE A 508 4.92 1.77 -0.59
N LEU A 509 5.58 0.71 -0.08
CA LEU A 509 7.03 0.61 -0.15
C LEU A 509 7.54 0.45 -1.58
N SER A 510 6.89 -0.39 -2.40
CA SER A 510 7.30 -0.58 -3.80
C SER A 510 7.05 0.67 -4.66
N ALA A 511 5.97 1.42 -4.38
CA ALA A 511 5.69 2.68 -5.04
C ALA A 511 6.74 3.76 -4.68
N ALA A 512 7.09 3.87 -3.40
CA ALA A 512 8.15 4.77 -2.93
C ALA A 512 9.51 4.46 -3.57
N VAL A 513 9.89 3.16 -3.61
CA VAL A 513 11.12 2.69 -4.27
C VAL A 513 11.12 3.05 -5.76
N ASP A 514 9.99 2.89 -6.46
CA ASP A 514 9.87 3.25 -7.87
C ASP A 514 9.96 4.78 -8.06
N GLY A 515 9.41 5.57 -7.12
CA GLY A 515 9.57 7.03 -7.08
C GLY A 515 11.03 7.46 -7.00
N ILE A 516 11.78 6.89 -6.06
CA ILE A 516 13.24 7.15 -5.94
C ILE A 516 13.94 6.78 -7.24
N ARG A 517 13.64 5.60 -7.82
CA ARG A 517 14.26 5.13 -9.07
C ARG A 517 14.01 6.08 -10.24
N GLN A 518 12.77 6.58 -10.38
CA GLN A 518 12.47 7.52 -11.46
C GLN A 518 13.13 8.88 -11.26
N ALA A 519 13.25 9.35 -10.04
CA ALA A 519 14.04 10.54 -9.72
C ALA A 519 15.52 10.35 -10.05
N GLU A 520 16.11 9.20 -9.69
CA GLU A 520 17.50 8.86 -10.05
C GLU A 520 17.70 8.76 -11.57
N ASN A 521 16.73 8.18 -12.30
CA ASN A 521 16.77 8.14 -13.76
C ASN A 521 16.75 9.56 -14.35
N TRP A 522 15.92 10.44 -13.82
CA TRP A 522 15.92 11.85 -14.22
C TRP A 522 17.26 12.53 -13.91
N LEU A 523 17.77 12.37 -12.69
CA LEU A 523 19.03 12.97 -12.24
C LEU A 523 20.19 12.51 -13.12
N SER A 524 20.28 11.23 -13.48
CA SER A 524 21.35 10.69 -14.32
C SER A 524 21.45 11.36 -15.69
N GLN A 525 20.37 11.97 -16.17
CA GLN A 525 20.31 12.68 -17.45
C GLN A 525 20.58 14.19 -17.30
N HIS A 526 20.69 14.72 -16.06
CA HIS A 526 20.83 16.15 -15.74
C HIS A 526 22.06 16.47 -14.85
N MET A 527 22.94 15.49 -14.61
CA MET A 527 24.11 15.65 -13.73
C MET A 527 25.30 16.40 -14.37
N GLU A 528 25.26 16.70 -15.69
CA GLU A 528 26.34 17.36 -16.42
C GLU A 528 26.42 18.88 -16.24
#